data_b30b18ec3a08fde836d7320ee212997c
#
_entry.id   b30b18ec3a08fde836d7320ee212997c
#
_cell.length_a   1.000
_cell.length_b   1.000
_cell.length_c   1.000
_cell.angle_alpha   90.00
_cell.angle_beta   90.00
_cell.angle_gamma   90.00
#
_symmetry.space_group_name_H-M   'P 1'
#
loop_
_entity.id
_entity.type
_entity.pdbx_description
1 polymer ?
#
loop_
_entity_poly.entity_id
_entity_poly.type
_entity_poly.pdbx_seq_one_letter_code
_entity_poly.pdbx_strand_id
1 'polypeptide(L)'
;FNFGTFKNVRGYLDTLIVGESRMGKSSTAEILKRTYGLGTFVSLAGNSATIPGLVGGSNRTVSGFQTRAGIIPQNHKGLVIFEELGKCATNVLAELTDIRSSNEVRINRVSGTLTLPAYVRMISLTNVKHAGEQIKPIAAYPNGIAVIAELVPTAEDIARYDIMLVLGDKGNESIDPLWVPEEPFTEAQYRTRVRWVWSRTADQVILSEDIKKAIVQAANNLNNTYGGHIKIFGTEAWKKITRLAIAIAGYCVSTDSTYEKLIVKRTHVDYAVKFFVSIYDNKVFRLREYIAHERKYAVTDDNAKFLLQDIYDKTPSLISQLEQNSCVTKNMLSATTGLTNEELNRQLNRLTQGLFIKVINFDILPTERFRLTLNNIERNTKIPMIGVMDV
;
A
#
# COMPACT_ATOMS: atom_id res chain seq x y z
N PHE A 1 -20.78 7.29 2.17
CA PHE A 1 -21.01 8.33 3.17
C PHE A 1 -20.79 9.72 2.59
N ASN A 2 -21.36 10.74 3.24
CA ASN A 2 -21.17 12.16 2.89
C ASN A 2 -20.26 12.84 3.92
N PHE A 3 -19.28 13.66 3.46
CA PHE A 3 -18.34 14.34 4.34
C PHE A 3 -18.02 15.73 3.80
N GLY A 4 -18.60 16.77 4.40
CA GLY A 4 -18.48 18.14 3.90
C GLY A 4 -18.98 18.27 2.46
N THR A 5 -18.11 18.77 1.57
CA THR A 5 -18.38 18.89 0.14
C THR A 5 -18.30 17.54 -0.62
N PHE A 6 -17.66 16.53 -0.05
CA PHE A 6 -17.53 15.22 -0.66
C PHE A 6 -18.82 14.43 -0.49
N LYS A 7 -19.44 14.01 -1.60
CA LYS A 7 -20.67 13.23 -1.63
C LYS A 7 -20.39 11.81 -2.11
N ASN A 8 -21.17 10.85 -1.62
CA ASN A 8 -21.10 9.44 -2.03
C ASN A 8 -19.70 8.82 -1.95
N VAL A 9 -18.91 9.25 -0.95
CA VAL A 9 -17.59 8.65 -0.72
C VAL A 9 -17.75 7.17 -0.39
N ARG A 10 -16.93 6.30 -1.00
CA ARG A 10 -16.99 4.86 -0.72
C ARG A 10 -16.78 4.58 0.77
N GLY A 11 -17.58 3.68 1.33
CA GLY A 11 -17.59 3.37 2.77
C GLY A 11 -16.87 2.06 3.15
N TYR A 12 -16.26 1.36 2.21
CA TYR A 12 -15.57 0.09 2.47
C TYR A 12 -14.04 0.24 2.46
N LEU A 13 -13.38 -0.72 3.08
CA LEU A 13 -11.95 -0.78 3.29
C LEU A 13 -11.32 -1.83 2.38
N ASP A 14 -10.19 -1.49 1.76
CA ASP A 14 -9.33 -2.44 1.07
C ASP A 14 -8.21 -2.88 2.02
N THR A 15 -8.03 -4.20 2.14
CA THR A 15 -7.11 -4.78 3.11
C THR A 15 -6.05 -5.63 2.42
N LEU A 16 -4.79 -5.43 2.83
CA LEU A 16 -3.66 -6.29 2.47
C LEU A 16 -3.18 -7.04 3.72
N ILE A 17 -3.08 -8.35 3.62
CA ILE A 17 -2.56 -9.21 4.69
C ILE A 17 -1.35 -9.96 4.16
N VAL A 18 -0.19 -9.63 4.70
CA VAL A 18 1.09 -10.29 4.39
C VAL A 18 1.51 -11.12 5.58
N GLY A 19 1.99 -12.32 5.37
CA GLY A 19 2.48 -13.15 6.46
C GLY A 19 3.20 -14.39 5.96
N GLU A 20 3.94 -15.03 6.85
CA GLU A 20 4.60 -16.30 6.56
C GLU A 20 3.58 -17.41 6.29
N SER A 21 4.04 -18.49 5.68
CA SER A 21 3.22 -19.68 5.47
C SER A 21 2.73 -20.24 6.81
N ARG A 22 1.55 -20.83 6.82
CA ARG A 22 0.92 -21.42 8.02
C ARG A 22 0.53 -20.46 9.15
N MET A 23 0.49 -19.15 8.89
CA MET A 23 0.00 -18.14 9.84
C MET A 23 -1.53 -17.98 9.85
N GLY A 24 -2.27 -18.94 9.31
CA GLY A 24 -3.75 -18.94 9.36
C GLY A 24 -4.46 -17.96 8.43
N LYS A 25 -3.77 -17.27 7.52
CA LYS A 25 -4.38 -16.26 6.64
C LYS A 25 -5.57 -16.77 5.84
N SER A 26 -5.38 -17.83 5.07
CA SER A 26 -6.44 -18.42 4.24
C SER A 26 -7.54 -19.03 5.10
N SER A 27 -7.20 -19.72 6.19
CA SER A 27 -8.19 -20.29 7.11
C SER A 27 -9.07 -19.20 7.74
N THR A 28 -8.48 -18.06 8.15
CA THR A 28 -9.26 -16.92 8.66
C THR A 28 -10.18 -16.33 7.59
N ALA A 29 -9.72 -16.23 6.34
CA ALA A 29 -10.51 -15.72 5.24
C ALA A 29 -11.67 -16.69 4.87
N GLU A 30 -11.44 -17.99 4.96
CA GLU A 30 -12.49 -19.01 4.79
C GLU A 30 -13.56 -18.93 5.88
N ILE A 31 -13.14 -18.78 7.15
CA ILE A 31 -14.06 -18.55 8.27
C ILE A 31 -14.88 -17.27 8.03
N LEU A 32 -14.25 -16.17 7.62
CA LEU A 32 -14.92 -14.93 7.30
C LEU A 32 -15.98 -15.12 6.20
N LYS A 33 -15.63 -15.82 5.11
CA LYS A 33 -16.56 -16.15 4.02
C LYS A 33 -17.73 -17.01 4.51
N ARG A 34 -17.45 -18.05 5.31
CA ARG A 34 -18.47 -18.93 5.87
C ARG A 34 -19.40 -18.15 6.78
N THR A 35 -18.86 -17.40 7.72
CA THR A 35 -19.60 -16.63 8.73
C THR A 35 -20.50 -15.58 8.07
N TYR A 36 -19.99 -14.84 7.10
CA TYR A 36 -20.79 -13.80 6.44
C TYR A 36 -21.63 -14.33 5.27
N GLY A 37 -21.37 -15.55 4.78
CA GLY A 37 -22.03 -16.12 3.61
C GLY A 37 -21.84 -15.27 2.34
N LEU A 38 -20.72 -14.54 2.26
CA LEU A 38 -20.36 -13.59 1.21
C LEU A 38 -18.90 -13.77 0.85
N GLY A 39 -18.57 -13.42 -0.38
CA GLY A 39 -17.19 -13.42 -0.85
C GLY A 39 -16.87 -14.49 -1.87
N THR A 40 -16.03 -14.12 -2.82
CA THR A 40 -15.49 -14.99 -3.87
C THR A 40 -13.98 -15.06 -3.70
N PHE A 41 -13.41 -16.26 -3.63
CA PHE A 41 -11.97 -16.46 -3.64
C PHE A 41 -11.44 -16.45 -5.08
N VAL A 42 -10.31 -15.80 -5.27
CA VAL A 42 -9.59 -15.72 -6.55
C VAL A 42 -8.11 -15.91 -6.28
N SER A 43 -7.53 -16.99 -6.80
CA SER A 43 -6.07 -17.17 -6.79
C SER A 43 -5.46 -16.29 -7.89
N LEU A 44 -4.42 -15.52 -7.51
CA LEU A 44 -3.64 -14.68 -8.43
C LEU A 44 -2.32 -15.35 -8.84
N ALA A 45 -2.08 -16.61 -8.44
CA ALA A 45 -0.84 -17.32 -8.74
C ALA A 45 -0.67 -17.59 -10.23
N GLY A 46 0.47 -17.20 -10.77
CA GLY A 46 0.86 -17.51 -12.16
C GLY A 46 -0.17 -17.05 -13.19
N ASN A 47 -0.59 -17.97 -14.04
CA ASN A 47 -1.59 -17.71 -15.11
C ASN A 47 -3.03 -18.03 -14.69
N SER A 48 -3.30 -18.33 -13.40
CA SER A 48 -4.65 -18.68 -12.93
C SER A 48 -5.60 -17.48 -12.98
N ALA A 49 -5.08 -16.26 -12.80
CA ALA A 49 -5.84 -15.03 -12.95
C ALA A 49 -5.41 -14.27 -14.22
N THR A 50 -6.34 -14.10 -15.12
CA THR A 50 -6.13 -13.29 -16.34
C THR A 50 -6.97 -12.02 -16.28
N ILE A 51 -6.54 -10.94 -16.94
CA ILE A 51 -7.32 -9.69 -17.01
C ILE A 51 -8.73 -9.96 -17.55
N PRO A 52 -8.95 -10.72 -18.64
CA PRO A 52 -10.31 -11.05 -19.07
C PRO A 52 -11.13 -11.83 -18.05
N GLY A 53 -10.52 -12.69 -17.26
CA GLY A 53 -11.20 -13.42 -16.18
C GLY A 53 -11.62 -12.51 -15.03
N LEU A 54 -10.81 -11.53 -14.69
CA LEU A 54 -11.07 -10.56 -13.61
C LEU A 54 -12.03 -9.45 -14.04
N VAL A 55 -11.76 -8.81 -15.14
CA VAL A 55 -12.47 -7.63 -15.66
C VAL A 55 -13.64 -8.04 -16.55
N GLY A 56 -13.38 -8.97 -17.44
CA GLY A 56 -14.31 -9.40 -18.46
C GLY A 56 -13.71 -9.25 -19.86
N GLY A 57 -14.41 -9.82 -20.82
CA GLY A 57 -13.94 -9.83 -22.22
C GLY A 57 -15.07 -10.06 -23.20
N SER A 58 -14.75 -10.02 -24.48
CA SER A 58 -15.67 -10.35 -25.55
C SER A 58 -15.30 -11.69 -26.14
N ASN A 59 -16.26 -12.62 -26.15
CA ASN A 59 -16.12 -13.93 -26.78
C ASN A 59 -16.90 -13.94 -28.11
N ARG A 60 -16.32 -14.57 -29.12
CA ARG A 60 -17.01 -14.79 -30.38
C ARG A 60 -17.99 -15.97 -30.20
N THR A 61 -19.26 -15.75 -30.51
CA THR A 61 -20.32 -16.76 -30.53
C THR A 61 -20.81 -16.94 -31.95
N VAL A 62 -21.65 -17.96 -32.19
CA VAL A 62 -22.28 -18.21 -33.50
C VAL A 62 -23.12 -17.01 -33.98
N SER A 63 -23.71 -16.26 -33.01
CA SER A 63 -24.54 -15.07 -33.26
C SER A 63 -23.76 -13.74 -33.26
N GLY A 64 -22.41 -13.76 -33.14
CA GLY A 64 -21.60 -12.55 -33.09
C GLY A 64 -20.71 -12.47 -31.82
N PHE A 65 -20.33 -11.26 -31.43
CA PHE A 65 -19.53 -11.04 -30.20
C PHE A 65 -20.43 -10.84 -28.99
N GLN A 66 -20.25 -11.68 -27.96
CA GLN A 66 -20.93 -11.54 -26.67
C GLN A 66 -19.92 -11.07 -25.61
N THR A 67 -20.27 -10.03 -24.87
CA THR A 67 -19.45 -9.55 -23.75
C THR A 67 -19.84 -10.29 -22.48
N ARG A 68 -18.84 -10.80 -21.78
CA ARG A 68 -18.98 -11.42 -20.45
C ARG A 68 -18.26 -10.57 -19.41
N ALA A 69 -18.98 -10.22 -18.34
CA ALA A 69 -18.37 -9.58 -17.17
C ALA A 69 -17.45 -10.57 -16.44
N GLY A 70 -16.30 -10.08 -15.98
CA GLY A 70 -15.36 -10.86 -15.17
C GLY A 70 -15.81 -10.96 -13.70
N ILE A 71 -14.97 -11.61 -12.88
CA ILE A 71 -15.27 -11.87 -11.46
C ILE A 71 -15.50 -10.57 -10.69
N ILE A 72 -14.74 -9.52 -10.96
CA ILE A 72 -14.83 -8.26 -10.21
C ILE A 72 -16.18 -7.57 -10.43
N PRO A 73 -16.61 -7.23 -11.65
CA PRO A 73 -17.91 -6.60 -11.85
C PRO A 73 -19.09 -7.52 -11.46
N GLN A 74 -18.95 -8.86 -11.54
CA GLN A 74 -19.97 -9.79 -11.02
C GLN A 74 -20.14 -9.71 -9.50
N ASN A 75 -19.08 -9.32 -8.77
CA ASN A 75 -19.11 -9.12 -7.33
C ASN A 75 -19.35 -7.65 -6.92
N HIS A 76 -19.95 -6.84 -7.79
CA HIS A 76 -20.30 -5.46 -7.50
C HIS A 76 -21.08 -5.35 -6.17
N LYS A 77 -20.66 -4.48 -5.25
CA LYS A 77 -21.12 -4.34 -3.86
C LYS A 77 -20.86 -5.56 -2.97
N GLY A 78 -20.14 -6.55 -3.47
CA GLY A 78 -19.75 -7.76 -2.75
C GLY A 78 -18.36 -7.69 -2.14
N LEU A 79 -17.77 -8.89 -1.95
CA LEU A 79 -16.42 -9.11 -1.42
C LEU A 79 -15.66 -10.05 -2.35
N VAL A 80 -14.43 -9.70 -2.70
CA VAL A 80 -13.48 -10.58 -3.37
C VAL A 80 -12.24 -10.74 -2.49
N ILE A 81 -11.83 -11.98 -2.28
CA ILE A 81 -10.65 -12.35 -1.53
C ILE A 81 -9.62 -12.86 -2.53
N PHE A 82 -8.56 -12.10 -2.69
CA PHE A 82 -7.43 -12.44 -3.57
C PHE A 82 -6.38 -13.20 -2.78
N GLU A 83 -5.97 -14.37 -3.26
CA GLU A 83 -4.88 -15.13 -2.69
C GLU A 83 -3.63 -15.05 -3.57
N GLU A 84 -2.47 -15.15 -2.93
CA GLU A 84 -1.16 -15.18 -3.58
C GLU A 84 -0.82 -13.90 -4.40
N LEU A 85 -1.21 -12.72 -3.90
CA LEU A 85 -0.95 -11.44 -4.55
C LEU A 85 0.54 -11.26 -4.96
N GLY A 86 1.48 -11.75 -4.14
CA GLY A 86 2.91 -11.67 -4.42
C GLY A 86 3.38 -12.49 -5.64
N LYS A 87 2.55 -13.40 -6.15
CA LYS A 87 2.80 -14.19 -7.38
C LYS A 87 2.03 -13.64 -8.58
N CYS A 88 1.34 -12.51 -8.42
CA CYS A 88 0.52 -11.88 -9.44
C CYS A 88 1.39 -11.30 -10.55
N ALA A 89 0.96 -11.41 -11.79
CA ALA A 89 1.59 -10.72 -12.90
C ALA A 89 1.43 -9.19 -12.74
N THR A 90 2.46 -8.43 -13.11
CA THR A 90 2.52 -6.97 -12.90
C THR A 90 1.35 -6.24 -13.57
N ASN A 91 0.94 -6.66 -14.77
CA ASN A 91 -0.18 -6.08 -15.49
C ASN A 91 -1.53 -6.33 -14.79
N VAL A 92 -1.71 -7.49 -14.15
CA VAL A 92 -2.91 -7.79 -13.35
C VAL A 92 -2.94 -6.94 -12.08
N LEU A 93 -1.79 -6.76 -11.43
CA LEU A 93 -1.69 -5.89 -10.25
C LEU A 93 -2.03 -4.43 -10.59
N ALA A 94 -1.53 -3.92 -11.73
CA ALA A 94 -1.84 -2.58 -12.21
C ALA A 94 -3.35 -2.41 -12.47
N GLU A 95 -3.98 -3.39 -13.11
CA GLU A 95 -5.43 -3.38 -13.35
C GLU A 95 -6.24 -3.37 -12.05
N LEU A 96 -5.87 -4.22 -11.07
CA LEU A 96 -6.50 -4.22 -9.74
C LEU A 96 -6.35 -2.86 -9.03
N THR A 97 -5.23 -2.21 -9.21
CA THR A 97 -4.95 -0.88 -8.64
C THR A 97 -5.83 0.20 -9.29
N ASP A 98 -6.01 0.15 -10.61
CA ASP A 98 -6.90 1.08 -11.32
C ASP A 98 -8.36 0.88 -10.90
N ILE A 99 -8.83 -0.37 -10.84
CA ILE A 99 -10.19 -0.68 -10.38
C ILE A 99 -10.44 -0.19 -8.95
N ARG A 100 -9.48 -0.34 -8.03
CA ARG A 100 -9.59 0.19 -6.66
C ARG A 100 -9.73 1.70 -6.62
N SER A 101 -9.14 2.39 -7.59
CA SER A 101 -9.17 3.86 -7.68
C SER A 101 -10.44 4.36 -8.33
N SER A 102 -10.81 3.78 -9.47
CA SER A 102 -11.94 4.20 -10.30
C SER A 102 -13.29 3.66 -9.79
N ASN A 103 -13.30 2.51 -9.12
CA ASN A 103 -14.47 1.69 -8.80
C ASN A 103 -15.25 1.24 -10.06
N GLU A 104 -14.57 1.11 -11.16
CA GLU A 104 -15.10 0.71 -12.46
C GLU A 104 -14.15 -0.27 -13.13
N VAL A 105 -14.69 -1.12 -14.00
CA VAL A 105 -13.91 -1.88 -14.97
C VAL A 105 -14.27 -1.44 -16.38
N ARG A 106 -13.27 -1.40 -17.26
CA ARG A 106 -13.42 -1.00 -18.67
C ARG A 106 -13.09 -2.17 -19.56
N ILE A 107 -14.07 -2.62 -20.36
CA ILE A 107 -13.92 -3.70 -21.33
C ILE A 107 -13.85 -3.08 -22.71
N ASN A 108 -12.68 -3.06 -23.30
CA ASN A 108 -12.48 -2.55 -24.67
C ASN A 108 -12.97 -3.59 -25.68
N ARG A 109 -13.75 -3.15 -26.64
CA ARG A 109 -14.34 -3.93 -27.73
C ARG A 109 -14.12 -3.23 -29.06
N VAL A 110 -14.24 -3.98 -30.16
CA VAL A 110 -14.22 -3.40 -31.52
C VAL A 110 -15.34 -2.35 -31.69
N SER A 111 -16.49 -2.56 -31.05
CA SER A 111 -17.67 -1.66 -31.09
C SER A 111 -17.62 -0.51 -30.07
N GLY A 112 -16.53 -0.36 -29.30
CA GLY A 112 -16.37 0.67 -28.26
C GLY A 112 -16.08 0.09 -26.88
N THR A 113 -15.94 0.96 -25.90
CA THR A 113 -15.63 0.59 -24.50
C THR A 113 -16.91 0.42 -23.67
N LEU A 114 -17.04 -0.71 -23.01
CA LEU A 114 -18.08 -0.94 -21.99
C LEU A 114 -17.50 -0.66 -20.61
N THR A 115 -18.11 0.25 -19.87
CA THR A 115 -17.77 0.51 -18.47
C THR A 115 -18.82 -0.16 -17.56
N LEU A 116 -18.34 -0.96 -16.59
CA LEU A 116 -19.16 -1.63 -15.60
C LEU A 116 -18.78 -1.15 -14.21
N PRO A 117 -19.73 -0.93 -13.29
CA PRO A 117 -19.43 -0.55 -11.92
C PRO A 117 -18.75 -1.72 -11.17
N ALA A 118 -17.71 -1.40 -10.40
CA ALA A 118 -16.89 -2.35 -9.66
C ALA A 118 -16.63 -1.89 -8.21
N TYR A 119 -17.68 -1.47 -7.50
CA TYR A 119 -17.59 -1.17 -6.07
C TYR A 119 -17.44 -2.49 -5.30
N VAL A 120 -16.23 -2.97 -5.16
CA VAL A 120 -15.94 -4.29 -4.57
C VAL A 120 -15.03 -4.11 -3.36
N ARG A 121 -15.35 -4.78 -2.25
CA ARG A 121 -14.47 -4.90 -1.10
C ARG A 121 -13.39 -5.90 -1.45
N MET A 122 -12.14 -5.54 -1.23
CA MET A 122 -11.01 -6.40 -1.58
C MET A 122 -10.19 -6.75 -0.34
N ILE A 123 -9.96 -8.04 -0.13
CA ILE A 123 -9.00 -8.55 0.84
C ILE A 123 -7.93 -9.29 0.04
N SER A 124 -6.71 -8.81 0.11
CA SER A 124 -5.56 -9.42 -0.57
C SER A 124 -4.70 -10.17 0.44
N LEU A 125 -4.51 -11.45 0.22
CA LEU A 125 -3.69 -12.34 1.02
C LEU A 125 -2.42 -12.68 0.25
N THR A 126 -1.27 -12.63 0.92
CA THR A 126 -0.01 -13.05 0.30
C THR A 126 0.99 -13.54 1.33
N ASN A 127 1.90 -14.38 0.86
CA ASN A 127 3.12 -14.68 1.59
C ASN A 127 4.18 -13.62 1.28
N VAL A 128 5.22 -13.55 2.11
CA VAL A 128 6.43 -12.79 1.78
C VAL A 128 7.04 -13.31 0.47
N LYS A 129 7.68 -12.43 -0.26
CA LYS A 129 8.32 -12.79 -1.52
C LYS A 129 9.49 -13.74 -1.27
N HIS A 130 9.65 -14.72 -2.16
CA HIS A 130 10.81 -15.60 -2.16
C HIS A 130 11.98 -14.87 -2.83
N ALA A 131 13.12 -14.81 -2.14
CA ALA A 131 14.39 -14.42 -2.74
C ALA A 131 15.10 -15.70 -3.23
N GLY A 132 14.92 -16.05 -4.51
CA GLY A 132 15.41 -17.32 -5.05
C GLY A 132 14.66 -18.53 -4.46
N GLU A 133 15.39 -19.57 -4.05
CA GLU A 133 14.82 -20.78 -3.43
C GLU A 133 14.49 -20.62 -1.93
N GLN A 134 14.96 -19.55 -1.28
CA GLN A 134 14.76 -19.35 0.16
C GLN A 134 13.70 -18.28 0.46
N ILE A 135 12.79 -18.62 1.37
CA ILE A 135 11.83 -17.68 1.95
C ILE A 135 12.59 -16.82 2.96
N LYS A 136 12.62 -15.52 2.75
CA LYS A 136 13.12 -14.57 3.73
C LYS A 136 12.08 -14.41 4.85
N PRO A 137 12.40 -14.78 6.11
CA PRO A 137 11.43 -14.63 7.21
C PRO A 137 11.15 -13.16 7.49
N ILE A 138 9.94 -12.86 7.96
CA ILE A 138 9.52 -11.48 8.28
C ILE A 138 10.46 -10.84 9.32
N ALA A 139 10.97 -11.62 10.26
CA ALA A 139 11.94 -11.15 11.24
C ALA A 139 13.25 -10.60 10.64
N ALA A 140 13.61 -11.01 9.42
CA ALA A 140 14.78 -10.51 8.71
C ALA A 140 14.58 -9.15 8.02
N TYR A 141 13.35 -8.62 8.04
CA TYR A 141 13.06 -7.28 7.52
C TYR A 141 13.16 -6.23 8.62
N PRO A 142 13.62 -5.01 8.30
CA PRO A 142 13.74 -3.94 9.29
C PRO A 142 12.38 -3.48 9.82
N ASN A 143 11.33 -3.57 9.02
CA ASN A 143 9.96 -3.15 9.34
C ASN A 143 8.94 -3.69 8.34
N GLY A 144 7.65 -3.52 8.63
CA GLY A 144 6.57 -4.00 7.76
C GLY A 144 6.50 -3.31 6.40
N ILE A 145 6.93 -2.05 6.30
CA ILE A 145 7.00 -1.35 5.01
C ILE A 145 7.98 -2.03 4.06
N ALA A 146 9.14 -2.45 4.55
CA ALA A 146 10.12 -3.16 3.74
C ALA A 146 9.58 -4.50 3.22
N VAL A 147 8.74 -5.20 4.00
CA VAL A 147 8.04 -6.41 3.55
C VAL A 147 7.06 -6.09 2.42
N ILE A 148 6.24 -5.03 2.59
CA ILE A 148 5.20 -4.68 1.64
C ILE A 148 5.79 -4.14 0.34
N ALA A 149 6.87 -3.35 0.41
CA ALA A 149 7.52 -2.77 -0.76
C ALA A 149 8.15 -3.81 -1.71
N GLU A 150 8.46 -5.01 -1.21
CA GLU A 150 8.87 -6.11 -2.09
C GLU A 150 7.70 -6.72 -2.90
N LEU A 151 6.46 -6.54 -2.43
CA LEU A 151 5.26 -7.13 -3.02
C LEU A 151 4.48 -6.13 -3.88
N VAL A 152 4.46 -4.88 -3.45
CA VAL A 152 3.74 -3.78 -4.08
C VAL A 152 4.77 -2.74 -4.52
N PRO A 153 4.99 -2.58 -5.84
CA PRO A 153 6.19 -1.91 -6.36
C PRO A 153 6.22 -0.38 -6.15
N THR A 154 5.06 0.26 -6.00
CA THR A 154 5.01 1.73 -5.89
C THR A 154 4.48 2.21 -4.54
N ALA A 155 5.01 3.34 -4.07
CA ALA A 155 4.55 3.98 -2.84
C ALA A 155 3.06 4.38 -2.93
N GLU A 156 2.60 4.77 -4.11
CA GLU A 156 1.22 5.14 -4.39
C GLU A 156 0.28 3.94 -4.24
N ASP A 157 0.66 2.78 -4.73
CA ASP A 157 -0.14 1.55 -4.62
C ASP A 157 -0.22 1.06 -3.18
N ILE A 158 0.89 1.18 -2.42
CA ILE A 158 0.91 0.90 -0.98
C ILE A 158 -0.07 1.86 -0.25
N ALA A 159 -0.02 3.15 -0.57
CA ALA A 159 -0.87 4.15 0.06
C ALA A 159 -2.38 3.95 -0.19
N ARG A 160 -2.75 3.26 -1.28
CA ARG A 160 -4.15 2.96 -1.63
C ARG A 160 -4.80 1.88 -0.77
N TYR A 161 -4.03 1.04 -0.07
CA TYR A 161 -4.61 0.15 0.91
C TYR A 161 -5.07 0.92 2.14
N ASP A 162 -6.28 0.63 2.60
CA ASP A 162 -6.81 1.24 3.82
C ASP A 162 -6.20 0.60 5.07
N ILE A 163 -6.06 -0.73 5.06
CA ILE A 163 -5.48 -1.53 6.15
C ILE A 163 -4.42 -2.45 5.57
N MET A 164 -3.26 -2.47 6.22
CA MET A 164 -2.19 -3.42 5.91
C MET A 164 -1.77 -4.13 7.19
N LEU A 165 -1.80 -5.46 7.15
CA LEU A 165 -1.38 -6.31 8.25
C LEU A 165 -0.14 -7.10 7.83
N VAL A 166 0.87 -7.10 8.68
CA VAL A 166 2.06 -7.95 8.52
C VAL A 166 2.12 -8.90 9.70
N LEU A 167 1.99 -10.20 9.40
CA LEU A 167 1.91 -11.29 10.37
C LEU A 167 3.23 -12.05 10.37
N GLY A 168 4.04 -11.84 11.40
CA GLY A 168 5.30 -12.55 11.64
C GLY A 168 5.17 -13.49 12.84
N ASP A 169 6.06 -14.46 12.88
CA ASP A 169 6.18 -15.36 14.03
C ASP A 169 6.60 -14.56 15.28
N LYS A 170 5.85 -14.70 16.36
CA LYS A 170 6.14 -14.08 17.65
C LYS A 170 6.94 -14.99 18.58
N GLY A 171 7.38 -16.15 18.10
CA GLY A 171 8.00 -17.20 18.91
C GLY A 171 7.00 -18.29 19.31
N ASN A 172 7.36 -19.14 20.25
CA ASN A 172 6.77 -20.45 20.54
C ASN A 172 5.34 -20.44 21.17
N GLU A 173 4.51 -19.44 20.92
CA GLU A 173 3.10 -19.50 21.35
C GLU A 173 2.31 -20.39 20.37
N SER A 174 2.13 -21.66 20.74
CA SER A 174 1.18 -22.51 20.03
C SER A 174 -0.26 -22.06 20.31
N ILE A 175 -1.08 -22.05 19.26
CA ILE A 175 -2.53 -21.87 19.43
C ILE A 175 -3.03 -23.08 20.25
N ASP A 176 -3.72 -22.82 21.35
CA ASP A 176 -4.39 -23.86 22.09
C ASP A 176 -5.50 -24.46 21.21
N PRO A 177 -5.38 -25.71 20.75
CA PRO A 177 -6.37 -26.33 19.89
C PRO A 177 -7.70 -26.60 20.60
N LEU A 178 -7.72 -26.53 21.94
CA LEU A 178 -8.92 -26.67 22.75
C LEU A 178 -9.62 -25.35 23.03
N TRP A 179 -8.98 -24.21 22.68
CA TRP A 179 -9.60 -22.92 22.85
C TRP A 179 -10.72 -22.73 21.82
N VAL A 180 -11.95 -22.74 22.30
CA VAL A 180 -13.13 -22.40 21.48
C VAL A 180 -13.50 -20.95 21.82
N PRO A 181 -13.40 -20.01 20.86
CA PRO A 181 -13.85 -18.65 21.13
C PRO A 181 -15.33 -18.63 21.45
N GLU A 182 -15.71 -17.94 22.50
CA GLU A 182 -17.12 -17.63 22.75
C GLU A 182 -17.62 -16.72 21.64
N GLU A 183 -18.46 -17.26 20.76
CA GLU A 183 -19.08 -16.51 19.69
C GLU A 183 -20.37 -15.87 20.22
N PRO A 184 -20.40 -14.54 20.45
CA PRO A 184 -21.55 -13.86 21.05
C PRO A 184 -22.79 -13.84 20.14
N PHE A 185 -22.61 -14.19 18.87
CA PHE A 185 -23.67 -14.20 17.86
C PHE A 185 -23.57 -15.43 16.96
N THR A 186 -24.72 -15.89 16.49
CA THR A 186 -24.80 -16.94 15.48
C THR A 186 -24.33 -16.43 14.11
N GLU A 187 -23.91 -17.34 13.22
CA GLU A 187 -23.56 -16.99 11.83
C GLU A 187 -24.70 -16.24 11.11
N ALA A 188 -25.94 -16.60 11.36
CA ALA A 188 -27.13 -15.94 10.79
C ALA A 188 -27.24 -14.48 11.24
N GLN A 189 -26.97 -14.21 12.52
CA GLN A 189 -26.94 -12.84 13.07
C GLN A 189 -25.79 -12.02 12.48
N TYR A 190 -24.60 -12.61 12.35
CA TYR A 190 -23.47 -11.95 11.67
C TYR A 190 -23.80 -11.61 10.21
N ARG A 191 -24.37 -12.55 9.44
CA ARG A 191 -24.78 -12.33 8.05
C ARG A 191 -25.81 -11.22 7.92
N THR A 192 -26.82 -11.23 8.78
CA THR A 192 -27.88 -10.20 8.78
C THR A 192 -27.27 -8.82 9.04
N ARG A 193 -26.41 -8.70 10.06
CA ARG A 193 -25.75 -7.45 10.41
C ARG A 193 -24.85 -6.92 9.28
N VAL A 194 -24.03 -7.78 8.68
CA VAL A 194 -23.15 -7.39 7.57
C VAL A 194 -23.96 -6.92 6.37
N ARG A 195 -25.01 -7.66 5.98
CA ARG A 195 -25.89 -7.28 4.88
C ARG A 195 -26.60 -5.96 5.16
N TRP A 196 -27.05 -5.76 6.38
CA TRP A 196 -27.68 -4.51 6.80
C TRP A 196 -26.71 -3.34 6.69
N VAL A 197 -25.49 -3.45 7.20
CA VAL A 197 -24.47 -2.39 7.08
C VAL A 197 -24.13 -2.12 5.61
N TRP A 198 -23.97 -3.16 4.80
CA TRP A 198 -23.58 -3.02 3.40
C TRP A 198 -24.70 -2.44 2.52
N SER A 199 -25.94 -2.54 2.95
CA SER A 199 -27.09 -1.95 2.25
C SER A 199 -27.28 -0.45 2.54
N ARG A 200 -26.53 0.12 3.51
CA ARG A 200 -26.69 1.54 3.85
C ARG A 200 -26.23 2.44 2.71
N THR A 201 -27.07 3.43 2.39
CA THR A 201 -26.73 4.50 1.45
C THR A 201 -25.92 5.61 2.15
N ALA A 202 -25.35 6.52 1.38
CA ALA A 202 -24.57 7.62 1.93
C ALA A 202 -25.37 8.53 2.88
N ASP A 203 -26.68 8.68 2.63
CA ASP A 203 -27.58 9.52 3.44
C ASP A 203 -28.05 8.83 4.72
N GLN A 204 -27.93 7.50 4.76
CA GLN A 204 -28.22 6.71 5.94
C GLN A 204 -27.04 6.60 6.92
N VAL A 205 -25.85 7.08 6.53
CA VAL A 205 -24.67 7.15 7.41
C VAL A 205 -24.55 8.55 7.97
N ILE A 206 -24.81 8.69 9.27
CA ILE A 206 -24.84 9.98 9.96
C ILE A 206 -23.49 10.29 10.61
N LEU A 207 -22.89 11.38 10.14
CA LEU A 207 -21.68 12.00 10.67
C LEU A 207 -22.01 13.43 11.07
N SER A 208 -22.16 13.70 12.37
CA SER A 208 -22.37 15.08 12.85
C SER A 208 -21.13 15.96 12.56
N GLU A 209 -21.29 17.28 12.55
CA GLU A 209 -20.17 18.19 12.30
C GLU A 209 -19.03 18.03 13.32
N ASP A 210 -19.36 17.77 14.58
CA ASP A 210 -18.35 17.52 15.63
C ASP A 210 -17.57 16.21 15.37
N ILE A 211 -18.24 15.18 14.86
CA ILE A 211 -17.58 13.93 14.47
C ILE A 211 -16.67 14.16 13.26
N LYS A 212 -17.11 14.92 12.27
CA LYS A 212 -16.26 15.29 11.11
C LYS A 212 -15.01 16.04 11.54
N LYS A 213 -15.17 17.05 12.43
CA LYS A 213 -14.02 17.79 13.01
C LYS A 213 -13.08 16.86 13.76
N ALA A 214 -13.62 15.93 14.57
CA ALA A 214 -12.83 14.95 15.29
C ALA A 214 -12.04 14.02 14.37
N ILE A 215 -12.64 13.58 13.27
CA ILE A 215 -11.99 12.76 12.24
C ILE A 215 -10.83 13.52 11.58
N VAL A 216 -11.05 14.78 11.20
CA VAL A 216 -10.00 15.63 10.59
C VAL A 216 -8.83 15.82 11.55
N GLN A 217 -9.12 16.11 12.82
CA GLN A 217 -8.08 16.25 13.85
C GLN A 217 -7.31 14.94 14.04
N ALA A 218 -7.99 13.80 14.10
CA ALA A 218 -7.37 12.50 14.22
C ALA A 218 -6.49 12.18 12.96
N ALA A 219 -6.96 12.52 11.77
CA ALA A 219 -6.22 12.37 10.53
C ALA A 219 -4.93 13.19 10.52
N ASN A 220 -5.01 14.45 10.95
CA ASN A 220 -3.83 15.31 11.08
C ASN A 220 -2.83 14.75 12.09
N ASN A 221 -3.29 14.24 13.24
CA ASN A 221 -2.44 13.64 14.25
C ASN A 221 -1.74 12.37 13.72
N LEU A 222 -2.47 11.48 13.04
CA LEU A 222 -1.87 10.29 12.42
C LEU A 222 -0.88 10.67 11.30
N ASN A 223 -1.21 11.66 10.47
CA ASN A 223 -0.31 12.13 9.43
C ASN A 223 0.97 12.76 10.03
N ASN A 224 0.85 13.53 11.09
CA ASN A 224 2.01 14.10 11.79
C ASN A 224 2.90 13.00 12.41
N THR A 225 2.30 11.93 12.92
CA THR A 225 3.03 10.82 13.55
C THR A 225 3.66 9.90 12.51
N TYR A 226 2.92 9.54 11.46
CA TYR A 226 3.29 8.51 10.48
C TYR A 226 3.48 9.03 9.05
N GLY A 227 3.51 10.35 8.86
CA GLY A 227 3.78 10.95 7.57
C GLY A 227 5.24 10.78 7.16
N GLY A 228 5.48 10.12 6.04
CA GLY A 228 6.79 9.86 5.45
C GLY A 228 6.70 9.80 3.93
N HIS A 229 7.72 9.25 3.27
CA HIS A 229 7.73 9.06 1.82
C HIS A 229 6.56 8.19 1.36
N ILE A 230 6.34 7.06 2.03
CA ILE A 230 5.16 6.21 1.81
C ILE A 230 4.02 6.76 2.67
N LYS A 231 3.05 7.40 2.00
CA LYS A 231 1.95 8.11 2.65
C LYS A 231 0.82 7.16 3.05
N ILE A 232 1.05 6.30 4.05
CA ILE A 232 -0.02 5.46 4.61
C ILE A 232 -1.14 6.33 5.17
N PHE A 233 -0.77 7.39 5.91
CA PHE A 233 -1.65 8.45 6.37
C PHE A 233 -1.21 9.75 5.69
N GLY A 234 -1.79 10.07 4.55
CA GLY A 234 -1.56 11.32 3.82
C GLY A 234 -2.76 12.25 3.94
N THR A 235 -2.92 13.12 2.95
CA THR A 235 -4.04 14.08 2.87
C THR A 235 -5.42 13.42 2.91
N GLU A 236 -5.52 12.15 2.55
CA GLU A 236 -6.76 11.35 2.55
C GLU A 236 -6.93 10.45 3.79
N ALA A 237 -6.09 10.60 4.82
CA ALA A 237 -6.18 9.81 6.05
C ALA A 237 -7.59 9.85 6.69
N TRP A 238 -8.29 10.98 6.58
CA TRP A 238 -9.65 11.13 7.04
C TRP A 238 -10.61 10.11 6.41
N LYS A 239 -10.43 9.73 5.14
CA LYS A 239 -11.24 8.70 4.48
C LYS A 239 -11.07 7.35 5.15
N LYS A 240 -9.83 6.95 5.45
CA LYS A 240 -9.52 5.66 6.11
C LYS A 240 -10.13 5.60 7.52
N ILE A 241 -9.97 6.67 8.31
CA ILE A 241 -10.54 6.77 9.65
C ILE A 241 -12.07 6.71 9.58
N THR A 242 -12.68 7.46 8.66
CA THR A 242 -14.14 7.48 8.50
C THR A 242 -14.68 6.10 8.13
N ARG A 243 -14.06 5.42 7.16
CA ARG A 243 -14.46 4.06 6.74
C ARG A 243 -14.40 3.08 7.90
N LEU A 244 -13.33 3.11 8.67
CA LEU A 244 -13.18 2.21 9.82
C LEU A 244 -14.17 2.58 10.94
N ALA A 245 -14.37 3.86 11.25
CA ALA A 245 -15.36 4.30 12.23
C ALA A 245 -16.79 3.90 11.84
N ILE A 246 -17.14 3.97 10.55
CA ILE A 246 -18.41 3.48 10.01
C ILE A 246 -18.53 1.97 10.20
N ALA A 247 -17.48 1.21 9.89
CA ALA A 247 -17.45 -0.24 10.08
C ALA A 247 -17.63 -0.63 11.56
N ILE A 248 -16.98 0.08 12.48
CA ILE A 248 -17.12 -0.11 13.93
C ILE A 248 -18.54 0.25 14.38
N ALA A 249 -19.10 1.37 13.91
CA ALA A 249 -20.48 1.74 14.22
C ALA A 249 -21.47 0.66 13.76
N GLY A 250 -21.24 0.08 12.57
CA GLY A 250 -22.02 -1.05 12.05
C GLY A 250 -21.83 -2.31 12.88
N TYR A 251 -20.60 -2.60 13.30
CA TYR A 251 -20.32 -3.73 14.19
C TYR A 251 -21.05 -3.59 15.53
N CYS A 252 -21.10 -2.38 16.11
CA CYS A 252 -21.80 -2.08 17.36
C CYS A 252 -23.31 -1.87 17.18
N VAL A 253 -23.87 -1.95 15.97
CA VAL A 253 -25.27 -1.65 15.65
C VAL A 253 -25.68 -0.25 16.20
N SER A 254 -24.79 0.75 16.01
CA SER A 254 -25.04 2.12 16.48
C SER A 254 -26.01 2.83 15.54
N THR A 255 -27.30 2.83 15.90
CA THR A 255 -28.40 3.28 15.04
C THR A 255 -29.27 4.34 15.72
N ASP A 256 -30.17 4.93 14.94
CA ASP A 256 -31.35 5.62 15.44
C ASP A 256 -32.40 4.62 15.96
N SER A 257 -33.51 5.13 16.51
CA SER A 257 -34.61 4.32 17.04
C SER A 257 -35.35 3.50 15.98
N THR A 258 -35.22 3.87 14.71
CA THR A 258 -35.87 3.18 13.58
C THR A 258 -35.00 2.10 12.95
N TYR A 259 -33.72 1.99 13.35
CA TYR A 259 -32.70 1.13 12.74
C TYR A 259 -32.43 1.41 11.25
N GLU A 260 -32.84 2.56 10.74
CA GLU A 260 -32.61 2.94 9.35
C GLU A 260 -31.28 3.66 9.13
N LYS A 261 -30.83 4.42 10.14
CA LYS A 261 -29.63 5.24 10.06
C LYS A 261 -28.52 4.66 10.92
N LEU A 262 -27.32 4.61 10.36
CA LEU A 262 -26.10 4.26 11.08
C LEU A 262 -25.49 5.54 11.67
N ILE A 263 -25.30 5.60 12.98
CA ILE A 263 -24.81 6.79 13.67
C ILE A 263 -23.37 6.57 14.11
N VAL A 264 -22.43 7.36 13.57
CA VAL A 264 -21.04 7.34 13.99
C VAL A 264 -20.88 8.26 15.21
N LYS A 265 -20.35 7.70 16.31
CA LYS A 265 -20.07 8.42 17.58
C LYS A 265 -18.58 8.65 17.74
N ARG A 266 -18.20 9.53 18.66
CA ARG A 266 -16.79 9.82 18.99
C ARG A 266 -16.02 8.56 19.39
N THR A 267 -16.62 7.67 20.16
CA THR A 267 -16.02 6.39 20.59
C THR A 267 -15.61 5.51 19.39
N HIS A 268 -16.37 5.52 18.29
CA HIS A 268 -16.02 4.76 17.09
C HIS A 268 -14.78 5.35 16.39
N VAL A 269 -14.65 6.68 16.37
CA VAL A 269 -13.48 7.37 15.82
C VAL A 269 -12.25 7.07 16.69
N ASP A 270 -12.38 7.17 18.01
CA ASP A 270 -11.28 6.92 18.94
C ASP A 270 -10.81 5.45 18.86
N TYR A 271 -11.74 4.51 18.70
CA TYR A 271 -11.39 3.10 18.50
C TYR A 271 -10.71 2.87 17.15
N ALA A 272 -11.17 3.52 16.08
CA ALA A 272 -10.53 3.44 14.76
C ALA A 272 -9.07 3.92 14.81
N VAL A 273 -8.81 5.02 15.50
CA VAL A 273 -7.44 5.52 15.72
C VAL A 273 -6.59 4.53 16.51
N LYS A 274 -7.13 4.00 17.62
CA LYS A 274 -6.44 2.99 18.43
C LYS A 274 -6.12 1.73 17.62
N PHE A 275 -7.05 1.29 16.78
CA PHE A 275 -6.85 0.14 15.89
C PHE A 275 -5.69 0.40 14.91
N PHE A 276 -5.68 1.55 14.22
CA PHE A 276 -4.56 1.88 13.32
C PHE A 276 -3.22 1.93 14.06
N VAL A 277 -3.18 2.54 15.24
CA VAL A 277 -1.95 2.57 16.06
C VAL A 277 -1.52 1.14 16.42
N SER A 278 -2.45 0.28 16.83
CA SER A 278 -2.13 -1.09 17.25
C SER A 278 -1.56 -1.96 16.12
N ILE A 279 -2.04 -1.78 14.88
CA ILE A 279 -1.54 -2.56 13.74
C ILE A 279 -0.23 -2.02 13.16
N TYR A 280 0.03 -0.72 13.26
CA TYR A 280 1.21 -0.10 12.66
C TYR A 280 2.38 0.10 13.64
N ASP A 281 2.12 0.23 14.95
CA ASP A 281 3.16 0.35 15.98
C ASP A 281 3.49 -0.97 16.69
N ASN A 282 3.00 -2.10 16.19
CA ASN A 282 3.36 -3.39 16.78
C ASN A 282 4.82 -3.77 16.46
N LYS A 283 5.34 -4.78 17.19
CA LYS A 283 6.73 -5.24 17.09
C LYS A 283 7.13 -5.79 15.70
N VAL A 284 6.16 -6.13 14.85
CA VAL A 284 6.39 -6.65 13.49
C VAL A 284 6.38 -5.51 12.48
N PHE A 285 5.38 -4.63 12.53
CA PHE A 285 5.23 -3.57 11.54
C PHE A 285 6.22 -2.41 11.76
N ARG A 286 6.38 -1.94 13.00
CA ARG A 286 7.34 -0.90 13.41
C ARG A 286 7.31 0.37 12.54
N LEU A 287 6.10 0.88 12.23
CA LEU A 287 5.96 2.04 11.34
C LEU A 287 6.58 3.31 11.93
N ARG A 288 6.43 3.53 13.23
CA ARG A 288 6.98 4.71 13.91
C ARG A 288 8.51 4.74 13.83
N GLU A 289 9.15 3.59 14.01
CA GLU A 289 10.61 3.46 13.87
C GLU A 289 11.06 3.74 12.44
N TYR A 290 10.32 3.21 11.45
CA TYR A 290 10.58 3.48 10.04
C TYR A 290 10.51 4.98 9.74
N ILE A 291 9.45 5.67 10.18
CA ILE A 291 9.28 7.12 9.96
C ILE A 291 10.34 7.95 10.70
N ALA A 292 10.69 7.57 11.93
CA ALA A 292 11.76 8.23 12.66
C ALA A 292 13.10 8.11 11.93
N HIS A 293 13.37 6.94 11.37
CA HIS A 293 14.55 6.70 10.55
C HIS A 293 14.51 7.54 9.26
N GLU A 294 13.40 7.53 8.51
CA GLU A 294 13.24 8.39 7.32
C GLU A 294 13.49 9.86 7.63
N ARG A 295 12.87 10.39 8.70
CA ARG A 295 13.03 11.79 9.10
C ARG A 295 14.48 12.13 9.47
N LYS A 296 15.18 11.21 10.15
CA LYS A 296 16.60 11.37 10.46
C LYS A 296 17.43 11.45 9.19
N TYR A 297 17.12 10.65 8.19
CA TYR A 297 17.80 10.69 6.90
C TYR A 297 17.35 11.85 6.01
N ALA A 298 16.14 12.34 6.12
CA ALA A 298 15.67 13.53 5.43
C ALA A 298 16.39 14.81 5.95
N VAL A 299 16.65 14.90 7.25
CA VAL A 299 17.45 15.99 7.83
C VAL A 299 18.91 15.90 7.36
N THR A 300 19.45 14.69 7.14
CA THR A 300 20.76 14.49 6.51
C THR A 300 20.75 14.65 5.00
N ASP A 301 19.60 14.79 4.37
CA ASP A 301 19.46 14.85 2.90
C ASP A 301 19.98 16.17 2.33
N ASP A 302 19.90 17.28 3.05
CA ASP A 302 20.52 18.54 2.62
C ASP A 302 22.06 18.45 2.71
N ASN A 303 22.59 17.84 3.76
CA ASN A 303 24.02 17.55 3.86
C ASN A 303 24.47 16.51 2.80
N ALA A 304 23.63 15.54 2.50
CA ALA A 304 23.88 14.56 1.46
C ALA A 304 23.82 15.18 0.06
N LYS A 305 22.87 16.07 -0.21
CA LYS A 305 22.83 16.87 -1.45
C LYS A 305 24.08 17.71 -1.61
N PHE A 306 24.45 18.43 -0.55
CA PHE A 306 25.69 19.21 -0.53
C PHE A 306 26.93 18.35 -0.80
N LEU A 307 27.00 17.19 -0.16
CA LEU A 307 28.10 16.25 -0.36
C LEU A 307 28.16 15.72 -1.79
N LEU A 308 27.01 15.30 -2.35
CA LEU A 308 26.95 14.77 -3.70
C LEU A 308 27.18 15.87 -4.74
N GLN A 309 26.67 17.08 -4.51
CA GLN A 309 26.92 18.25 -5.36
C GLN A 309 28.42 18.62 -5.38
N ASP A 310 29.07 18.66 -4.22
CA ASP A 310 30.49 18.94 -4.14
C ASP A 310 31.35 17.88 -4.87
N ILE A 311 30.94 16.61 -4.82
CA ILE A 311 31.61 15.54 -5.58
C ILE A 311 31.33 15.68 -7.08
N TYR A 312 30.06 15.98 -7.45
CA TYR A 312 29.67 16.21 -8.84
C TYR A 312 30.48 17.37 -9.48
N ASP A 313 30.58 18.49 -8.78
CA ASP A 313 31.29 19.67 -9.27
C ASP A 313 32.82 19.43 -9.43
N LYS A 314 33.39 18.60 -8.56
CA LYS A 314 34.84 18.29 -8.57
C LYS A 314 35.20 17.12 -9.48
N THR A 315 34.33 16.14 -9.62
CA THR A 315 34.57 14.89 -10.35
C THR A 315 33.35 14.43 -11.15
N PRO A 316 32.91 15.23 -12.14
CA PRO A 316 31.68 14.93 -12.90
C PRO A 316 31.78 13.60 -13.66
N SER A 317 32.97 13.23 -14.14
CA SER A 317 33.19 11.96 -14.83
C SER A 317 32.94 10.74 -13.93
N LEU A 318 33.27 10.82 -12.64
CA LEU A 318 33.00 9.76 -11.67
C LEU A 318 31.49 9.57 -11.47
N ILE A 319 30.74 10.66 -11.30
CA ILE A 319 29.29 10.63 -11.11
C ILE A 319 28.60 10.08 -12.36
N SER A 320 28.99 10.52 -13.56
CA SER A 320 28.47 10.02 -14.83
C SER A 320 28.67 8.51 -15.00
N GLN A 321 29.86 8.00 -14.64
CA GLN A 321 30.13 6.56 -14.70
C GLN A 321 29.26 5.75 -13.72
N LEU A 322 29.05 6.27 -12.52
CA LEU A 322 28.17 5.64 -11.52
C LEU A 322 26.68 5.72 -11.90
N GLU A 323 26.27 6.74 -12.63
CA GLU A 323 24.90 6.90 -13.12
C GLU A 323 24.59 5.91 -14.26
N GLN A 324 25.51 5.79 -15.21
CA GLN A 324 25.31 4.96 -16.42
C GLN A 324 25.41 3.47 -16.14
N ASN A 325 26.07 3.06 -15.07
CA ASN A 325 26.35 1.66 -14.79
C ASN A 325 25.72 1.23 -13.45
N SER A 326 25.06 0.07 -13.45
CA SER A 326 24.50 -0.51 -12.22
C SER A 326 25.56 -1.14 -11.32
N CYS A 327 26.73 -1.46 -11.86
CA CYS A 327 27.86 -2.06 -11.17
C CYS A 327 29.16 -1.65 -11.88
N VAL A 328 30.16 -1.19 -11.15
CA VAL A 328 31.49 -0.81 -11.67
C VAL A 328 32.59 -1.30 -10.72
N THR A 329 33.76 -1.56 -11.28
CA THR A 329 34.95 -1.87 -10.47
C THR A 329 35.83 -0.65 -10.32
N LYS A 330 36.69 -0.65 -9.27
CA LYS A 330 37.64 0.46 -9.06
C LYS A 330 38.60 0.63 -10.24
N ASN A 331 39.03 -0.47 -10.85
CA ASN A 331 39.90 -0.44 -12.02
C ASN A 331 39.23 0.22 -13.23
N MET A 332 37.95 -0.08 -13.45
CA MET A 332 37.12 0.52 -14.49
C MET A 332 36.98 2.03 -14.26
N LEU A 333 36.69 2.46 -13.02
CA LEU A 333 36.57 3.87 -12.69
C LEU A 333 37.90 4.60 -12.85
N SER A 334 39.04 4.02 -12.43
CA SER A 334 40.34 4.62 -12.63
C SER A 334 40.69 4.83 -14.10
N ALA A 335 40.38 3.85 -14.96
CA ALA A 335 40.61 3.92 -16.40
C ALA A 335 39.74 4.95 -17.12
N THR A 336 38.48 5.11 -16.68
CA THR A 336 37.47 5.94 -17.39
C THR A 336 37.42 7.38 -16.87
N THR A 337 37.76 7.62 -15.60
CA THR A 337 37.67 8.95 -15.01
C THR A 337 38.98 9.77 -15.08
N GLY A 338 40.12 9.11 -15.29
CA GLY A 338 41.43 9.74 -15.29
C GLY A 338 41.90 10.23 -13.90
N LEU A 339 41.18 9.85 -12.83
CA LEU A 339 41.54 10.26 -11.46
C LEU A 339 42.72 9.44 -10.94
N THR A 340 43.55 10.07 -10.13
CA THR A 340 44.61 9.36 -9.40
C THR A 340 43.99 8.36 -8.41
N ASN A 341 44.73 7.31 -8.07
CA ASN A 341 44.26 6.31 -7.10
C ASN A 341 43.91 6.92 -5.72
N GLU A 342 44.63 7.94 -5.29
CA GLU A 342 44.37 8.64 -4.03
C GLU A 342 43.08 9.44 -4.10
N GLU A 343 42.87 10.16 -5.19
CA GLU A 343 41.69 10.99 -5.40
C GLU A 343 40.42 10.14 -5.56
N LEU A 344 40.51 9.06 -6.35
CA LEU A 344 39.44 8.10 -6.51
C LEU A 344 39.05 7.46 -5.17
N ASN A 345 40.04 7.01 -4.37
CA ASN A 345 39.79 6.47 -3.04
C ASN A 345 39.11 7.49 -2.12
N ARG A 346 39.55 8.73 -2.14
CA ARG A 346 38.95 9.79 -1.33
C ARG A 346 37.50 10.02 -1.69
N GLN A 347 37.18 10.08 -2.98
CA GLN A 347 35.78 10.27 -3.42
C GLN A 347 34.91 9.04 -3.17
N LEU A 348 35.40 7.82 -3.40
CA LEU A 348 34.69 6.59 -3.09
C LEU A 348 34.38 6.45 -1.59
N ASN A 349 35.33 6.83 -0.72
CA ASN A 349 35.09 6.86 0.73
C ASN A 349 33.99 7.85 1.10
N ARG A 350 34.01 9.06 0.50
CA ARG A 350 32.95 10.06 0.71
C ARG A 350 31.58 9.58 0.23
N LEU A 351 31.52 8.95 -0.95
CA LEU A 351 30.29 8.35 -1.48
C LEU A 351 29.78 7.20 -0.61
N THR A 352 30.68 6.39 -0.05
CA THR A 352 30.33 5.32 0.89
C THR A 352 29.81 5.89 2.21
N GLN A 353 30.45 6.91 2.77
CA GLN A 353 29.99 7.61 3.98
C GLN A 353 28.62 8.29 3.77
N GLY A 354 28.37 8.85 2.58
CA GLY A 354 27.07 9.37 2.19
C GLY A 354 26.02 8.29 1.90
N LEU A 355 26.37 7.01 1.96
CA LEU A 355 25.52 5.88 1.58
C LEU A 355 25.06 5.92 0.12
N PHE A 356 25.80 6.57 -0.76
CA PHE A 356 25.52 6.67 -2.19
C PHE A 356 25.96 5.45 -2.97
N ILE A 357 26.96 4.74 -2.47
CA ILE A 357 27.45 3.49 -3.05
C ILE A 357 27.58 2.40 -2.00
N LYS A 358 27.52 1.15 -2.44
CA LYS A 358 27.88 -0.05 -1.66
C LYS A 358 29.04 -0.74 -2.37
N VAL A 359 30.00 -1.22 -1.59
CA VAL A 359 31.12 -2.02 -2.11
C VAL A 359 30.94 -3.46 -1.64
N ILE A 360 30.82 -4.40 -2.59
CA ILE A 360 30.64 -5.83 -2.34
C ILE A 360 31.63 -6.58 -3.22
N ASN A 361 32.57 -7.31 -2.64
CA ASN A 361 33.56 -8.14 -3.37
C ASN A 361 34.30 -7.39 -4.49
N PHE A 362 34.74 -6.15 -4.23
CA PHE A 362 35.38 -5.21 -5.19
C PHE A 362 34.45 -4.55 -6.21
N ASP A 363 33.17 -4.92 -6.24
CA ASP A 363 32.14 -4.27 -7.05
C ASP A 363 31.57 -3.07 -6.31
N ILE A 364 31.44 -1.96 -7.02
CA ILE A 364 30.88 -0.70 -6.55
C ILE A 364 29.49 -0.54 -7.18
N LEU A 365 28.47 -0.56 -6.32
CA LEU A 365 27.07 -0.49 -6.76
C LEU A 365 26.46 0.84 -6.29
N PRO A 366 26.01 1.70 -7.22
CA PRO A 366 25.23 2.89 -6.88
C PRO A 366 23.94 2.49 -6.17
N THR A 367 23.62 3.20 -5.10
CA THR A 367 22.39 2.98 -4.32
C THR A 367 21.20 3.75 -4.92
N GLU A 368 20.00 3.40 -4.53
CA GLU A 368 18.82 4.17 -4.89
C GLU A 368 18.91 5.62 -4.37
N ARG A 369 19.49 5.82 -3.18
CA ARG A 369 19.76 7.14 -2.62
C ARG A 369 20.64 8.00 -3.55
N PHE A 370 21.66 7.43 -4.17
CA PHE A 370 22.49 8.12 -5.17
C PHE A 370 21.63 8.65 -6.31
N ARG A 371 20.81 7.78 -6.93
CA ARG A 371 19.97 8.15 -8.08
C ARG A 371 18.94 9.21 -7.74
N LEU A 372 18.26 9.08 -6.60
CA LEU A 372 17.25 10.04 -6.14
C LEU A 372 17.88 11.41 -5.84
N THR A 373 19.05 11.44 -5.18
CA THR A 373 19.73 12.68 -4.84
C THR A 373 20.28 13.37 -6.09
N LEU A 374 20.84 12.61 -7.03
CA LEU A 374 21.34 13.13 -8.30
C LEU A 374 20.23 13.75 -9.15
N ASN A 375 19.10 13.07 -9.31
CA ASN A 375 17.91 13.58 -10.00
C ASN A 375 17.40 14.91 -9.40
N ASN A 376 17.48 15.07 -8.08
CA ASN A 376 17.10 16.31 -7.41
C ASN A 376 18.07 17.45 -7.68
N ILE A 377 19.36 17.15 -7.79
CA ILE A 377 20.39 18.11 -8.17
C ILE A 377 20.17 18.61 -9.60
N GLU A 378 19.97 17.70 -10.54
CA GLU A 378 19.79 18.05 -11.96
C GLU A 378 18.49 18.81 -12.25
N ARG A 379 17.41 18.53 -11.52
CA ARG A 379 16.16 19.29 -11.63
C ARG A 379 16.30 20.73 -11.18
N ASN A 380 17.08 20.98 -10.12
CA ASN A 380 17.30 22.32 -9.60
C ASN A 380 18.25 23.16 -10.49
N THR A 381 19.13 22.52 -11.27
CA THR A 381 20.00 23.20 -12.22
C THR A 381 19.30 23.55 -13.55
N LYS A 382 18.16 22.92 -13.86
CA LYS A 382 17.37 23.15 -15.08
C LYS A 382 16.24 24.17 -14.95
N ILE A 383 16.00 24.78 -13.77
CA ILE A 383 15.04 25.87 -13.59
C ILE A 383 15.78 27.20 -13.81
N PRO A 384 15.59 27.93 -14.93
CA PRO A 384 16.14 29.27 -15.07
C PRO A 384 15.46 30.14 -14.02
N MET A 385 16.25 30.89 -13.26
CA MET A 385 15.75 31.96 -12.41
C MET A 385 14.95 32.92 -13.30
N ILE A 386 13.62 32.85 -13.21
CA ILE A 386 12.75 33.90 -13.77
C ILE A 386 13.01 35.12 -12.90
N GLY A 387 13.69 36.10 -13.50
CA GLY A 387 14.07 37.32 -12.84
C GLY A 387 12.84 38.01 -12.25
N VAL A 388 12.94 38.39 -11.00
CA VAL A 388 12.08 39.40 -10.39
C VAL A 388 12.36 40.68 -11.16
N MET A 389 11.43 41.09 -12.02
CA MET A 389 11.36 42.46 -12.50
C MET A 389 10.80 43.31 -11.37
N ASP A 390 11.61 44.20 -10.85
CA ASP A 390 11.20 45.34 -10.07
C ASP A 390 10.24 46.20 -10.89
N VAL A 391 9.03 46.43 -10.38
CA VAL A 391 8.24 47.66 -10.61
C VAL A 391 7.56 48.01 -9.28
#